data_6dafb39ffa26b8619daf872568ab597d
#
_entry.id   6dafb39ffa26b8619daf872568ab597d
#
_cell.length_a   1.000
_cell.length_b   1.000
_cell.length_c   1.000
_cell.angle_alpha   90.00
_cell.angle_beta   90.00
_cell.angle_gamma   90.00
#
_symmetry.space_group_name_H-M   'P 1'
#
loop_
_entity.id
_entity.type
_entity.pdbx_description
1 polymer ?
#
loop_
_entity_poly.entity_id
_entity_poly.type
_entity_poly.pdbx_seq_one_letter_code
_entity_poly.pdbx_strand_id
1 'polypeptide(L)'
;MTSEPLQVEQPVDSTAPTLVTERLQLRAWSLDDAPAALPVYGDANVARWLSPAMDQVPDVAAMRLLIQMWTAEDARLAPPAGRWTVALRETGEVIGGAVLLPLPPGNEDLEIGWQLHPAQWGKGYATEITHALAKWAFSQDIDEVFAVVRPRNERAAAVAHKTGMQWVGETEKYYGLTLQVFRLRKADLT
;
A
#
# COMPACT_ATOMS: atom_id res chain seq x y z
N MET A 1 0.95 -22.93 -41.84
CA MET A 1 0.32 -22.97 -40.53
C MET A 1 1.04 -21.96 -39.66
N THR A 2 0.51 -20.75 -39.62
CA THR A 2 1.03 -19.65 -38.81
C THR A 2 0.31 -19.71 -37.46
N SER A 3 1.04 -20.05 -36.42
CA SER A 3 0.53 -20.01 -35.06
C SER A 3 0.47 -18.55 -34.64
N GLU A 4 -0.75 -18.02 -34.45
CA GLU A 4 -0.96 -16.75 -33.77
C GLU A 4 -0.51 -16.86 -32.31
N PRO A 5 0.21 -15.86 -31.78
CA PRO A 5 0.52 -15.84 -30.37
C PRO A 5 -0.75 -15.54 -29.58
N LEU A 6 -1.01 -16.37 -28.57
CA LEU A 6 -2.05 -16.15 -27.56
C LEU A 6 -1.90 -14.74 -26.99
N GLN A 7 -2.88 -13.89 -27.28
CA GLN A 7 -3.05 -12.62 -26.60
C GLN A 7 -3.45 -12.95 -25.16
N VAL A 8 -2.53 -12.71 -24.24
CA VAL A 8 -2.86 -12.65 -22.82
C VAL A 8 -3.75 -11.41 -22.67
N GLU A 9 -5.04 -11.63 -22.53
CA GLU A 9 -5.97 -10.57 -22.14
C GLU A 9 -5.50 -10.03 -20.79
N GLN A 10 -4.99 -8.80 -20.79
CA GLN A 10 -4.79 -8.07 -19.55
C GLN A 10 -6.18 -7.78 -18.97
N PRO A 11 -6.42 -8.03 -17.69
CA PRO A 11 -7.68 -7.64 -17.09
C PRO A 11 -7.83 -6.14 -17.21
N VAL A 12 -8.92 -5.74 -17.86
CA VAL A 12 -9.35 -4.36 -18.04
C VAL A 12 -9.62 -3.82 -16.64
N ASP A 13 -9.05 -2.65 -16.30
CA ASP A 13 -9.37 -1.76 -15.17
C ASP A 13 -8.52 -1.79 -13.89
N SER A 14 -7.29 -2.27 -13.91
CA SER A 14 -6.36 -1.88 -12.83
C SER A 14 -5.24 -1.01 -13.40
N THR A 15 -5.19 0.26 -12.98
CA THR A 15 -4.12 1.19 -13.36
C THR A 15 -2.80 0.89 -12.66
N ALA A 16 -2.82 0.08 -11.59
CA ALA A 16 -1.65 -0.29 -10.82
C ALA A 16 -0.94 -1.52 -11.43
N PRO A 17 0.36 -1.43 -11.73
CA PRO A 17 1.11 -2.56 -12.27
C PRO A 17 1.37 -3.60 -11.19
N THR A 18 1.68 -4.82 -11.59
CA THR A 18 2.24 -5.82 -10.69
C THR A 18 3.70 -5.49 -10.41
N LEU A 19 4.06 -5.39 -9.13
CA LEU A 19 5.42 -5.15 -8.65
C LEU A 19 5.94 -6.41 -7.99
N VAL A 20 7.15 -6.82 -8.35
CA VAL A 20 7.79 -8.03 -7.82
C VAL A 20 9.06 -7.64 -7.08
N THR A 21 9.20 -8.13 -5.86
CA THR A 21 10.39 -7.96 -5.02
C THR A 21 11.06 -9.31 -4.78
N GLU A 22 12.05 -9.37 -3.92
CA GLU A 22 12.71 -10.63 -3.59
C GLU A 22 11.74 -11.68 -3.03
N ARG A 23 10.88 -11.28 -2.07
CA ARG A 23 9.98 -12.19 -1.36
C ARG A 23 8.50 -11.95 -1.64
N LEU A 24 8.14 -10.81 -2.26
CA LEU A 24 6.76 -10.35 -2.37
C LEU A 24 6.34 -10.13 -3.82
N GLN A 25 5.04 -10.25 -4.03
CA GLN A 25 4.36 -9.78 -5.22
C GLN A 25 3.25 -8.81 -4.78
N LEU A 26 3.31 -7.60 -5.31
CA LEU A 26 2.25 -6.60 -5.15
C LEU A 26 1.43 -6.60 -6.43
N ARG A 27 0.15 -6.93 -6.33
CA ARG A 27 -0.76 -7.03 -7.47
C ARG A 27 -2.10 -6.36 -7.18
N ALA A 28 -2.88 -6.16 -8.22
CA ALA A 28 -4.23 -5.63 -8.06
C ALA A 28 -5.09 -6.50 -7.12
N TRP A 29 -5.96 -5.86 -6.36
CA TRP A 29 -6.97 -6.52 -5.55
C TRP A 29 -7.98 -7.27 -6.42
N SER A 30 -8.39 -8.45 -5.97
CA SER A 30 -9.49 -9.25 -6.50
C SER A 30 -10.51 -9.52 -5.40
N LEU A 31 -11.78 -9.71 -5.77
CA LEU A 31 -12.80 -10.12 -4.79
C LEU A 31 -12.49 -11.45 -4.13
N ASP A 32 -11.76 -12.32 -4.82
CA ASP A 32 -11.32 -13.61 -4.30
C ASP A 32 -10.27 -13.47 -3.17
N ASP A 33 -9.68 -12.31 -3.02
CA ASP A 33 -8.72 -12.02 -1.93
C ASP A 33 -9.42 -11.75 -0.59
N ALA A 34 -10.73 -11.55 -0.57
CA ALA A 34 -11.45 -11.15 0.63
C ALA A 34 -11.28 -12.11 1.83
N PRO A 35 -11.34 -13.45 1.67
CA PRO A 35 -11.09 -14.34 2.80
C PRO A 35 -9.70 -14.20 3.41
N ALA A 36 -8.65 -14.02 2.59
CA ALA A 36 -7.28 -13.86 3.04
C ALA A 36 -7.01 -12.46 3.61
N ALA A 37 -7.71 -11.44 3.12
CA ALA A 37 -7.60 -10.07 3.59
C ALA A 37 -8.30 -9.83 4.93
N LEU A 38 -9.35 -10.58 5.25
CA LEU A 38 -10.12 -10.42 6.48
C LEU A 38 -9.28 -10.52 7.76
N PRO A 39 -8.34 -11.46 7.93
CA PRO A 39 -7.48 -11.50 9.10
C PRO A 39 -6.59 -10.26 9.28
N VAL A 40 -6.35 -9.51 8.21
CA VAL A 40 -5.60 -8.24 8.24
C VAL A 40 -6.51 -7.10 8.65
N TYR A 41 -7.53 -6.81 7.87
CA TYR A 41 -8.41 -5.64 8.05
C TYR A 41 -9.48 -5.85 9.13
N GLY A 42 -9.70 -7.07 9.54
CA GLY A 42 -10.52 -7.42 10.71
C GLY A 42 -9.76 -7.38 12.04
N ASP A 43 -8.46 -7.17 12.02
CA ASP A 43 -7.62 -7.13 13.23
C ASP A 43 -7.62 -5.72 13.83
N ALA A 44 -7.93 -5.60 15.12
CA ALA A 44 -7.97 -4.32 15.84
C ALA A 44 -6.59 -3.65 15.89
N ASN A 45 -5.51 -4.44 15.98
CA ASN A 45 -4.16 -3.91 16.03
C ASN A 45 -3.69 -3.35 14.68
N VAL A 46 -4.32 -3.76 13.58
CA VAL A 46 -4.11 -3.17 12.26
C VAL A 46 -4.98 -1.93 12.09
N ALA A 47 -6.28 -2.05 12.30
CA ALA A 47 -7.27 -1.00 12.03
C ALA A 47 -6.99 0.31 12.80
N ARG A 48 -6.60 0.22 14.06
CA ARG A 48 -6.38 1.40 14.92
C ARG A 48 -5.23 2.31 14.47
N TRP A 49 -4.26 1.77 13.73
CA TRP A 49 -3.07 2.52 13.29
C TRP A 49 -3.21 3.17 11.92
N LEU A 50 -4.30 2.89 11.22
CA LEU A 50 -4.56 3.48 9.92
C LEU A 50 -4.90 4.97 10.01
N SER A 51 -4.59 5.73 8.99
CA SER A 51 -4.87 7.16 8.90
C SER A 51 -5.65 7.44 7.60
N PRO A 52 -6.95 7.73 7.68
CA PRO A 52 -7.77 7.75 8.89
C PRO A 52 -7.96 6.36 9.49
N ALA A 53 -8.38 6.30 10.76
CA ALA A 53 -8.71 5.03 11.39
C ALA A 53 -9.84 4.35 10.63
N MET A 54 -9.73 3.06 10.49
CA MET A 54 -10.71 2.22 9.84
C MET A 54 -11.37 1.31 10.88
N ASP A 55 -12.67 1.14 10.79
CA ASP A 55 -13.35 0.13 11.60
C ASP A 55 -12.89 -1.27 11.20
N GLN A 56 -12.83 -2.17 12.18
CA GLN A 56 -12.55 -3.56 11.89
C GLN A 56 -13.59 -4.12 10.92
N VAL A 57 -13.12 -4.77 9.87
CA VAL A 57 -13.99 -5.43 8.90
C VAL A 57 -14.57 -6.69 9.55
N PRO A 58 -15.92 -6.83 9.65
CA PRO A 58 -16.52 -7.88 10.46
C PRO A 58 -16.55 -9.26 9.82
N ASP A 59 -16.64 -9.34 8.50
CA ASP A 59 -16.81 -10.59 7.77
C ASP A 59 -16.34 -10.50 6.30
N VAL A 60 -16.34 -11.63 5.62
CA VAL A 60 -15.91 -11.73 4.22
C VAL A 60 -16.78 -10.89 3.28
N ALA A 61 -18.08 -10.83 3.52
CA ALA A 61 -18.99 -10.04 2.68
C ALA A 61 -18.65 -8.54 2.77
N ALA A 62 -18.41 -8.03 3.98
CA ALA A 62 -17.95 -6.65 4.19
C ALA A 62 -16.58 -6.41 3.55
N MET A 63 -15.66 -7.38 3.62
CA MET A 63 -14.35 -7.28 2.99
C MET A 63 -14.46 -7.22 1.46
N ARG A 64 -15.36 -7.99 0.84
CA ARG A 64 -15.63 -7.90 -0.60
C ARG A 64 -16.15 -6.53 -1.01
N LEU A 65 -17.08 -5.96 -0.24
CA LEU A 65 -17.58 -4.60 -0.50
C LEU A 65 -16.46 -3.57 -0.41
N LEU A 66 -15.57 -3.70 0.55
CA LEU A 66 -14.42 -2.80 0.70
C LEU A 66 -13.48 -2.91 -0.51
N ILE A 67 -13.19 -4.11 -0.98
CA ILE A 67 -12.38 -4.32 -2.19
C ILE A 67 -13.06 -3.72 -3.43
N GLN A 68 -14.38 -3.87 -3.56
CA GLN A 68 -15.14 -3.23 -4.65
C GLN A 68 -15.01 -1.71 -4.62
N MET A 69 -15.15 -1.11 -3.44
CA MET A 69 -14.99 0.34 -3.26
C MET A 69 -13.58 0.79 -3.67
N TRP A 70 -12.55 0.11 -3.21
CA TRP A 70 -11.17 0.41 -3.57
C TRP A 70 -10.92 0.32 -5.08
N THR A 71 -11.43 -0.73 -5.71
CA THR A 71 -11.30 -0.91 -7.17
C THR A 71 -11.97 0.23 -7.94
N ALA A 72 -13.17 0.65 -7.50
CA ALA A 72 -13.88 1.76 -8.12
C ALA A 72 -13.18 3.11 -7.91
N GLU A 73 -12.61 3.33 -6.73
CA GLU A 73 -11.82 4.54 -6.44
C GLU A 73 -10.52 4.56 -7.25
N ASP A 74 -9.82 3.44 -7.33
CA ASP A 74 -8.55 3.32 -8.04
C ASP A 74 -8.69 3.60 -9.54
N ALA A 75 -9.83 3.26 -10.14
CA ALA A 75 -10.13 3.58 -11.54
C ALA A 75 -10.14 5.08 -11.83
N ARG A 76 -10.26 5.92 -10.80
CA ARG A 76 -10.26 7.39 -10.91
C ARG A 76 -8.92 8.01 -10.57
N LEU A 77 -7.97 7.24 -10.05
CA LEU A 77 -6.65 7.73 -9.68
C LEU A 77 -5.74 7.85 -10.90
N ALA A 78 -4.95 8.91 -10.92
CA ALA A 78 -3.89 9.07 -11.90
C ALA A 78 -2.66 8.23 -11.49
N PRO A 79 -1.97 7.57 -12.46
CA PRO A 79 -0.69 6.95 -12.14
C PRO A 79 0.29 7.95 -11.51
N PRO A 80 1.15 7.54 -10.57
CA PRO A 80 1.43 6.17 -10.13
C PRO A 80 0.55 5.65 -8.99
N ALA A 81 -0.47 6.40 -8.57
CA ALA A 81 -1.31 6.06 -7.43
C ALA A 81 -2.09 4.75 -7.64
N GLY A 82 -2.33 4.04 -6.56
CA GLY A 82 -3.07 2.78 -6.58
C GLY A 82 -3.01 2.03 -5.27
N ARG A 83 -3.68 0.88 -5.24
CA ARG A 83 -3.70 -0.07 -4.14
C ARG A 83 -3.32 -1.46 -4.64
N TRP A 84 -2.59 -2.20 -3.80
CA TRP A 84 -2.11 -3.53 -4.11
C TRP A 84 -2.42 -4.52 -2.99
N THR A 85 -2.71 -5.77 -3.36
CA THR A 85 -2.52 -6.90 -2.46
C THR A 85 -1.05 -7.18 -2.32
N VAL A 86 -0.63 -7.59 -1.14
CA VAL A 86 0.72 -8.07 -0.88
C VAL A 86 0.67 -9.58 -0.66
N ALA A 87 1.31 -10.33 -1.53
CA ALA A 87 1.38 -11.78 -1.46
C ALA A 87 2.83 -12.26 -1.36
N LEU A 88 3.04 -13.38 -0.66
CA LEU A 88 4.33 -14.07 -0.66
C LEU A 88 4.56 -14.71 -2.03
N ARG A 89 5.71 -14.50 -2.63
CA ARG A 89 6.04 -15.11 -3.93
C ARG A 89 6.10 -16.62 -3.89
N GLU A 90 6.62 -17.16 -2.79
CA GLU A 90 6.82 -18.60 -2.64
C GLU A 90 5.52 -19.38 -2.61
N THR A 91 4.49 -18.86 -1.94
CA THR A 91 3.24 -19.58 -1.66
C THR A 91 2.02 -18.97 -2.34
N GLY A 92 2.08 -17.70 -2.75
CA GLY A 92 0.92 -16.94 -3.21
C GLY A 92 0.00 -16.48 -2.07
N GLU A 93 0.36 -16.73 -0.80
CA GLU A 93 -0.43 -16.32 0.36
C GLU A 93 -0.51 -14.80 0.44
N VAL A 94 -1.72 -14.24 0.53
CA VAL A 94 -1.97 -12.83 0.77
C VAL A 94 -1.71 -12.52 2.25
N ILE A 95 -0.79 -11.62 2.51
CA ILE A 95 -0.37 -11.25 3.87
C ILE A 95 -0.77 -9.82 4.25
N GLY A 96 -1.31 -9.06 3.32
CA GLY A 96 -1.72 -7.68 3.58
C GLY A 96 -2.00 -6.89 2.33
N GLY A 97 -1.95 -5.58 2.49
CA GLY A 97 -2.13 -4.60 1.43
C GLY A 97 -1.10 -3.49 1.49
N ALA A 98 -0.98 -2.78 0.37
CA ALA A 98 -0.12 -1.62 0.22
C ALA A 98 -0.82 -0.55 -0.60
N VAL A 99 -0.48 0.70 -0.33
CA VAL A 99 -1.08 1.85 -1.01
C VAL A 99 -0.03 2.87 -1.39
N LEU A 100 -0.28 3.53 -2.51
CA LEU A 100 0.37 4.78 -2.91
C LEU A 100 -0.76 5.74 -3.29
N LEU A 101 -1.13 6.64 -2.40
CA LEU A 101 -2.34 7.45 -2.53
C LEU A 101 -2.07 8.93 -2.31
N PRO A 102 -2.82 9.82 -3.00
CA PRO A 102 -2.78 11.24 -2.71
C PRO A 102 -3.17 11.54 -1.27
N LEU A 103 -2.41 12.40 -0.61
CA LEU A 103 -2.73 12.88 0.74
C LEU A 103 -3.76 14.00 0.67
N PRO A 104 -4.95 13.85 1.30
CA PRO A 104 -5.92 14.92 1.37
C PRO A 104 -5.47 16.02 2.36
N PRO A 105 -5.93 17.28 2.21
CA PRO A 105 -6.93 17.73 1.24
C PRO A 105 -6.35 18.18 -0.11
N GLY A 106 -5.05 18.46 -0.21
CA GLY A 106 -4.43 19.04 -1.40
C GLY A 106 -4.24 18.05 -2.55
N ASN A 107 -4.07 16.75 -2.23
CA ASN A 107 -3.83 15.67 -3.18
C ASN A 107 -2.58 15.83 -4.06
N GLU A 108 -1.65 16.67 -3.65
CA GLU A 108 -0.38 16.90 -4.36
C GLU A 108 0.71 15.92 -3.93
N ASP A 109 0.73 15.59 -2.64
CA ASP A 109 1.70 14.68 -2.05
C ASP A 109 1.19 13.24 -2.10
N LEU A 110 2.06 12.28 -2.40
CA LEU A 110 1.73 10.85 -2.40
C LEU A 110 2.27 10.18 -1.15
N GLU A 111 1.39 9.44 -0.50
CA GLU A 111 1.69 8.63 0.68
C GLU A 111 1.92 7.17 0.29
N ILE A 112 2.96 6.56 0.85
CA ILE A 112 3.13 5.12 0.89
C ILE A 112 2.57 4.62 2.22
N GLY A 113 1.67 3.63 2.14
CA GLY A 113 1.12 2.95 3.29
C GLY A 113 1.13 1.44 3.12
N TRP A 114 1.08 0.73 4.22
CA TRP A 114 1.03 -0.73 4.26
C TRP A 114 0.19 -1.21 5.43
N GLN A 115 -0.44 -2.36 5.23
CA GLN A 115 -1.18 -3.07 6.26
C GLN A 115 -0.79 -4.55 6.15
N LEU A 116 -0.24 -5.11 7.21
CA LEU A 116 0.18 -6.50 7.26
C LEU A 116 -0.49 -7.23 8.41
N HIS A 117 -0.80 -8.50 8.17
CA HIS A 117 -1.22 -9.39 9.25
C HIS A 117 -0.17 -9.36 10.38
N PRO A 118 -0.57 -9.25 11.67
CA PRO A 118 0.37 -9.17 12.77
C PRO A 118 1.41 -10.28 12.83
N ALA A 119 1.06 -11.50 12.39
CA ALA A 119 2.00 -12.61 12.31
C ALA A 119 3.16 -12.38 11.33
N GLN A 120 3.05 -11.40 10.44
CA GLN A 120 4.07 -11.06 9.45
C GLN A 120 4.91 -9.85 9.85
N TRP A 121 4.65 -9.26 11.01
CA TRP A 121 5.44 -8.15 11.52
C TRP A 121 6.85 -8.58 11.92
N GLY A 122 7.79 -7.65 11.85
CA GLY A 122 9.17 -7.89 12.28
C GLY A 122 10.02 -8.72 11.32
N LYS A 123 9.52 -9.01 10.11
CA LYS A 123 10.21 -9.82 9.10
C LYS A 123 10.82 -9.00 7.95
N GLY A 124 10.67 -7.67 7.99
CA GLY A 124 11.20 -6.78 6.96
C GLY A 124 10.31 -6.60 5.73
N TYR A 125 9.11 -7.16 5.71
CA TYR A 125 8.20 -7.03 4.57
C TYR A 125 7.74 -5.59 4.32
N ALA A 126 7.43 -4.83 5.37
CA ALA A 126 7.02 -3.44 5.22
C ALA A 126 8.12 -2.57 4.59
N THR A 127 9.37 -2.78 4.93
CA THR A 127 10.53 -2.12 4.31
C THR A 127 10.64 -2.49 2.82
N GLU A 128 10.47 -3.75 2.50
CA GLU A 128 10.48 -4.26 1.12
C GLU A 128 9.35 -3.68 0.27
N ILE A 129 8.13 -3.57 0.83
CA ILE A 129 6.98 -2.91 0.20
C ILE A 129 7.28 -1.43 -0.06
N THR A 130 7.79 -0.72 0.94
CA THR A 130 8.07 0.72 0.85
C THR A 130 9.10 1.02 -0.22
N HIS A 131 10.16 0.21 -0.31
CA HIS A 131 11.16 0.33 -1.37
C HIS A 131 10.55 0.09 -2.77
N ALA A 132 9.72 -0.92 -2.93
CA ALA A 132 9.09 -1.24 -4.21
C ALA A 132 8.17 -0.10 -4.69
N LEU A 133 7.35 0.43 -3.80
CA LEU A 133 6.44 1.52 -4.12
C LEU A 133 7.18 2.84 -4.38
N ALA A 134 8.24 3.13 -3.63
CA ALA A 134 9.08 4.29 -3.89
C ALA A 134 9.75 4.22 -5.27
N LYS A 135 10.33 3.09 -5.62
CA LYS A 135 10.91 2.87 -6.95
C LYS A 135 9.88 3.03 -8.07
N TRP A 136 8.69 2.48 -7.87
CA TRP A 136 7.59 2.66 -8.81
C TRP A 136 7.23 4.13 -8.99
N ALA A 137 6.98 4.86 -7.90
CA ALA A 137 6.64 6.28 -7.95
C ALA A 137 7.73 7.09 -8.66
N PHE A 138 9.00 6.86 -8.31
CA PHE A 138 10.13 7.58 -8.90
C PHE A 138 10.34 7.25 -10.39
N SER A 139 9.92 6.08 -10.85
CA SER A 139 9.92 5.74 -12.27
C SER A 139 8.83 6.48 -13.08
N GLN A 140 7.87 7.07 -12.38
CA GLN A 140 6.74 7.82 -12.96
C GLN A 140 6.87 9.34 -12.75
N ASP A 141 8.10 9.85 -12.71
CA ASP A 141 8.42 11.27 -12.59
C ASP A 141 7.96 11.94 -11.29
N ILE A 142 7.79 11.15 -10.24
CA ILE A 142 7.58 11.64 -8.88
C ILE A 142 8.95 11.83 -8.21
N ASP A 143 9.17 12.98 -7.58
CA ASP A 143 10.47 13.31 -6.98
C ASP A 143 10.55 12.95 -5.50
N GLU A 144 9.41 12.86 -4.82
CA GLU A 144 9.34 12.54 -3.40
C GLU A 144 8.03 11.83 -3.03
N VAL A 145 8.12 10.97 -2.03
CA VAL A 145 6.97 10.27 -1.43
C VAL A 145 7.03 10.41 0.08
N PHE A 146 5.89 10.23 0.72
CA PHE A 146 5.71 10.43 2.15
C PHE A 146 5.18 9.18 2.83
N ALA A 147 5.48 9.03 4.10
CA ALA A 147 4.76 8.17 5.02
C ALA A 147 4.23 9.03 6.17
N VAL A 148 2.96 8.91 6.47
CA VAL A 148 2.34 9.59 7.61
C VAL A 148 2.00 8.56 8.68
N VAL A 149 2.42 8.84 9.89
CA VAL A 149 2.42 7.87 10.98
C VAL A 149 1.73 8.48 12.19
N ARG A 150 0.80 7.74 12.80
CA ARG A 150 0.20 8.18 14.05
C ARG A 150 1.26 8.30 15.14
N PRO A 151 1.16 9.31 16.01
CA PRO A 151 2.02 9.39 17.18
C PRO A 151 2.02 8.06 17.96
N ARG A 152 3.18 7.65 18.45
CA ARG A 152 3.40 6.39 19.18
C ARG A 152 3.32 5.10 18.34
N ASN A 153 3.10 5.19 17.03
CA ASN A 153 3.27 4.03 16.15
C ASN A 153 4.76 3.81 15.85
N GLU A 154 5.49 3.31 16.84
CA GLU A 154 6.94 3.12 16.76
C GLU A 154 7.34 2.12 15.67
N ARG A 155 6.48 1.14 15.39
CA ARG A 155 6.72 0.15 14.36
C ARG A 155 6.75 0.76 12.97
N ALA A 156 5.77 1.61 12.64
CA ALA A 156 5.74 2.30 11.36
C ALA A 156 6.87 3.33 11.24
N ALA A 157 7.21 4.03 12.31
CA ALA A 157 8.35 4.92 12.35
C ALA A 157 9.67 4.18 12.10
N ALA A 158 9.86 3.00 12.69
CA ALA A 158 11.02 2.17 12.45
C ALA A 158 11.14 1.71 10.99
N VAL A 159 10.04 1.37 10.35
CA VAL A 159 10.02 1.04 8.92
C VAL A 159 10.43 2.24 8.07
N ALA A 160 9.91 3.43 8.36
CA ALA A 160 10.28 4.66 7.66
C ALA A 160 11.80 4.92 7.77
N HIS A 161 12.37 4.79 8.96
CA HIS A 161 13.81 4.92 9.15
C HIS A 161 14.63 3.88 8.38
N LYS A 162 14.22 2.61 8.42
CA LYS A 162 14.91 1.53 7.70
C LYS A 162 14.85 1.68 6.19
N THR A 163 13.81 2.35 5.70
CA THR A 163 13.65 2.65 4.26
C THR A 163 14.52 3.83 3.82
N GLY A 164 15.10 4.57 4.75
CA GLY A 164 15.87 5.77 4.47
C GLY A 164 15.04 7.04 4.41
N MET A 165 13.80 6.99 4.89
CA MET A 165 12.96 8.17 5.00
C MET A 165 13.45 9.12 6.09
N GLN A 166 13.38 10.41 5.81
CA GLN A 166 13.73 11.47 6.74
C GLN A 166 12.49 11.97 7.46
N TRP A 167 12.52 12.04 8.79
CA TRP A 167 11.48 12.74 9.54
C TRP A 167 11.52 14.23 9.25
N VAL A 168 10.38 14.80 8.86
CA VAL A 168 10.27 16.21 8.48
C VAL A 168 9.35 17.01 9.39
N GLY A 169 8.79 16.40 10.40
CA GLY A 169 8.01 17.08 11.43
C GLY A 169 6.66 16.46 11.71
N GLU A 170 5.92 17.13 12.58
CA GLU A 170 4.54 16.81 12.91
C GLU A 170 3.61 17.79 12.21
N THR A 171 2.46 17.33 11.75
CA THR A 171 1.48 18.17 11.06
C THR A 171 0.05 17.76 11.39
N GLU A 172 -0.86 18.71 11.29
CA GLU A 172 -2.31 18.49 11.30
C GLU A 172 -2.93 18.66 9.89
N LYS A 173 -2.08 18.80 8.86
CA LYS A 173 -2.50 19.09 7.48
C LYS A 173 -3.32 17.94 6.87
N TYR A 174 -3.00 16.69 7.21
CA TYR A 174 -3.58 15.52 6.56
C TYR A 174 -4.66 14.88 7.42
N TYR A 175 -5.80 14.49 6.80
CA TYR A 175 -6.92 13.80 7.43
C TYR A 175 -7.52 14.50 8.65
N GLY A 176 -7.15 15.75 8.96
CA GLY A 176 -7.52 16.42 10.21
C GLY A 176 -6.96 15.77 11.48
N LEU A 177 -5.89 15.01 11.34
CA LEU A 177 -5.21 14.27 12.39
C LEU A 177 -3.81 14.86 12.65
N THR A 178 -3.35 14.74 13.90
CA THR A 178 -1.94 14.99 14.23
C THR A 178 -1.13 13.78 13.80
N LEU A 179 -0.19 13.97 12.84
CA LEU A 179 0.60 12.90 12.24
C LEU A 179 2.08 13.26 12.20
N GLN A 180 2.94 12.28 12.40
CA GLN A 180 4.35 12.35 12.11
C GLN A 180 4.57 12.14 10.61
N VAL A 181 5.37 12.98 9.97
CA VAL A 181 5.62 12.93 8.53
C VAL A 181 7.06 12.54 8.26
N PHE A 182 7.22 11.53 7.45
CA PHE A 182 8.49 11.07 6.89
C PHE A 182 8.49 11.27 5.38
N ARG A 183 9.63 11.62 4.82
CA ARG A 183 9.82 11.88 3.40
C ARG A 183 10.97 11.08 2.84
N LEU A 184 10.78 10.54 1.64
CA LEU A 184 11.85 9.97 0.83
C LEU A 184 11.91 10.70 -0.51
N ARG A 185 13.07 11.23 -0.84
CA ARG A 185 13.34 11.83 -2.14
C ARG A 185 13.97 10.81 -3.07
N LYS A 186 13.72 10.95 -4.36
CA LYS A 186 14.33 10.12 -5.39
C LYS A 186 15.86 10.08 -5.28
N ALA A 187 16.49 11.22 -4.96
CA ALA A 187 17.94 11.33 -4.80
C ALA A 187 18.49 10.53 -3.59
N ASP A 188 17.64 10.20 -2.62
CA ASP A 188 18.04 9.54 -1.37
C ASP A 188 17.72 8.03 -1.39
N LEU A 189 17.14 7.53 -2.47
CA LEU A 189 16.87 6.11 -2.63
C LEU A 189 18.17 5.38 -3.03
N THR A 190 18.60 4.50 -2.16
CA THR A 190 19.81 3.67 -2.37
C THR A 190 19.49 2.27 -2.88
#